data_d802b3d4a9f88c445444f13d5e31c226
#
_entry.id   d802b3d4a9f88c445444f13d5e31c226
#
_cell.length_a   1.000
_cell.length_b   1.000
_cell.length_c   1.000
_cell.angle_alpha   90.00
_cell.angle_beta   90.00
_cell.angle_gamma   90.00
#
_symmetry.space_group_name_H-M   'P 1'
#
loop_
_entity.id
_entity.type
_entity.pdbx_description
1 polymer ?
#
loop_
_entity_poly.entity_id
_entity_poly.type
_entity_poly.pdbx_seq_one_letter_code
_entity_poly.pdbx_strand_id
1 'polypeptide(L)'
;MKKVIYHLLLIGAFFIGIDFFSPILESWIINSYQPQINSTCDLQKNGVDDWGSVKYITILSLLKQFFKNDIKYQGVVVIPSLKMEIPIAENTNDAVYQFGAGMLIKKRIESNSNIIVGAHN
;
A
#
# COMPACT_ATOMS: atom_id res chain seq x y z
N MET A 1 -45.44 -7.12 -5.90
CA MET A 1 -44.41 -7.67 -6.78
C MET A 1 -43.52 -6.59 -7.47
N LYS A 2 -44.08 -5.62 -8.18
CA LYS A 2 -43.26 -4.59 -8.91
C LYS A 2 -42.30 -3.83 -8.00
N LYS A 3 -42.70 -3.41 -6.80
CA LYS A 3 -41.83 -2.70 -5.84
C LYS A 3 -40.61 -3.53 -5.38
N VAL A 4 -40.82 -4.83 -5.15
CA VAL A 4 -39.73 -5.73 -4.72
C VAL A 4 -38.69 -5.89 -5.84
N ILE A 5 -39.13 -6.06 -7.08
CA ILE A 5 -38.25 -6.16 -8.25
C ILE A 5 -37.44 -4.87 -8.42
N TYR A 6 -38.06 -3.72 -8.24
CA TYR A 6 -37.39 -2.43 -8.31
C TYR A 6 -36.26 -2.29 -7.25
N HIS A 7 -36.52 -2.69 -6.00
CA HIS A 7 -35.49 -2.65 -4.96
C HIS A 7 -34.35 -3.63 -5.21
N LEU A 8 -34.66 -4.84 -5.75
CA LEU A 8 -33.61 -5.79 -6.13
C LEU A 8 -32.72 -5.26 -7.27
N LEU A 9 -33.33 -4.60 -8.26
CA LEU A 9 -32.58 -3.97 -9.34
C LEU A 9 -31.69 -2.82 -8.84
N LEU A 10 -32.19 -2.00 -7.91
CA LEU A 10 -31.40 -0.93 -7.29
C LEU A 10 -30.23 -1.48 -6.50
N ILE A 11 -30.44 -2.53 -5.71
CA ILE A 11 -29.36 -3.19 -4.95
C ILE A 11 -28.32 -3.76 -5.93
N GLY A 12 -28.75 -4.46 -6.97
CA GLY A 12 -27.85 -5.01 -7.98
C GLY A 12 -27.03 -3.93 -8.69
N ALA A 13 -27.67 -2.82 -9.10
CA ALA A 13 -26.99 -1.68 -9.71
C ALA A 13 -25.98 -1.02 -8.75
N PHE A 14 -26.30 -0.96 -7.45
CA PHE A 14 -25.39 -0.45 -6.43
C PHE A 14 -24.13 -1.31 -6.28
N PHE A 15 -24.26 -2.64 -6.26
CA PHE A 15 -23.11 -3.53 -6.19
C PHE A 15 -22.22 -3.44 -7.44
N ILE A 16 -22.84 -3.43 -8.63
CA ILE A 16 -22.10 -3.24 -9.89
C ILE A 16 -21.38 -1.89 -9.89
N GLY A 17 -22.02 -0.85 -9.36
CA GLY A 17 -21.40 0.48 -9.22
C GLY A 17 -20.16 0.44 -8.31
N ILE A 18 -20.22 -0.26 -7.17
CA ILE A 18 -19.07 -0.40 -6.27
C ILE A 18 -17.89 -1.06 -6.98
N ASP A 19 -18.12 -2.18 -7.67
CA ASP A 19 -17.06 -2.90 -8.38
C ASP A 19 -16.44 -2.04 -9.49
N PHE A 20 -17.24 -1.26 -10.20
CA PHE A 20 -16.76 -0.36 -11.25
C PHE A 20 -15.93 0.81 -10.70
N PHE A 21 -16.32 1.39 -9.56
CA PHE A 21 -15.62 2.52 -8.95
C PHE A 21 -14.46 2.10 -8.05
N SER A 22 -14.37 0.83 -7.66
CA SER A 22 -13.32 0.30 -6.77
C SER A 22 -11.90 0.68 -7.23
N PRO A 23 -11.47 0.42 -8.48
CA PRO A 23 -10.11 0.72 -8.90
C PRO A 23 -9.80 2.23 -8.93
N ILE A 24 -10.82 3.07 -9.19
CA ILE A 24 -10.66 4.52 -9.16
C ILE A 24 -10.44 4.99 -7.72
N LEU A 25 -11.20 4.45 -6.78
CA LEU A 25 -11.10 4.78 -5.37
C LEU A 25 -9.77 4.31 -4.78
N GLU A 26 -9.33 3.10 -5.12
CA GLU A 26 -8.02 2.56 -4.72
C GLU A 26 -6.88 3.44 -5.22
N SER A 27 -6.88 3.80 -6.50
CA SER A 27 -5.91 4.69 -7.10
C SER A 27 -5.90 6.07 -6.42
N TRP A 28 -7.06 6.62 -6.11
CA TRP A 28 -7.16 7.89 -5.41
C TRP A 28 -6.60 7.82 -3.99
N ILE A 29 -6.90 6.77 -3.22
CA ILE A 29 -6.38 6.56 -1.87
C ILE A 29 -4.86 6.45 -1.90
N ILE A 30 -4.30 5.63 -2.82
CA ILE A 30 -2.86 5.43 -2.94
C ILE A 30 -2.16 6.74 -3.31
N ASN A 31 -2.70 7.47 -4.28
CA ASN A 31 -2.12 8.75 -4.72
C ASN A 31 -2.24 9.87 -3.69
N SER A 32 -3.23 9.79 -2.80
CA SER A 32 -3.42 10.77 -1.71
C SER A 32 -2.59 10.46 -0.48
N TYR A 33 -1.99 9.27 -0.42
CA TYR A 33 -1.15 8.87 0.70
C TYR A 33 0.19 9.62 0.66
N GLN A 34 0.46 10.41 1.71
CA GLN A 34 1.74 11.10 1.87
C GLN A 34 2.58 10.37 2.92
N PRO A 35 3.64 9.67 2.51
CA PRO A 35 4.51 8.95 3.44
C PRO A 35 5.29 9.92 4.32
N GLN A 36 5.31 9.66 5.63
CA GLN A 36 6.19 10.39 6.55
C GLN A 36 7.57 9.74 6.53
N ILE A 37 8.56 10.46 6.01
CA ILE A 37 9.95 9.99 5.94
C ILE A 37 10.63 10.35 7.26
N ASN A 38 11.02 9.34 8.03
CA ASN A 38 11.78 9.49 9.26
C ASN A 38 13.22 9.02 9.04
N SER A 39 14.18 9.90 9.23
CA SER A 39 15.61 9.61 9.06
C SER A 39 16.24 8.80 10.21
N THR A 40 15.50 8.51 11.27
CA THR A 40 16.00 7.72 12.40
C THR A 40 15.66 6.25 12.21
N CYS A 41 16.66 5.49 11.79
CA CYS A 41 16.57 4.03 11.68
C CYS A 41 16.80 3.41 13.06
N ASP A 42 15.75 2.87 13.69
CA ASP A 42 15.89 1.95 14.80
C ASP A 42 16.22 0.56 14.23
N LEU A 43 17.49 0.17 14.33
CA LEU A 43 17.98 -1.14 13.93
C LEU A 43 17.45 -2.25 14.84
N GLN A 44 16.15 -2.37 14.97
CA GLN A 44 15.55 -3.47 15.70
C GLN A 44 15.57 -4.73 14.82
N LYS A 45 16.50 -5.60 15.20
CA LYS A 45 16.74 -6.90 14.63
C LYS A 45 15.54 -7.78 14.89
N ASN A 46 14.62 -7.96 13.90
CA ASN A 46 13.71 -9.13 13.88
C ASN A 46 12.79 -9.06 12.64
N GLY A 47 12.77 -10.16 11.93
CA GLY A 47 11.73 -10.53 11.02
C GLY A 47 12.29 -11.08 9.71
N VAL A 48 12.33 -12.39 9.63
CA VAL A 48 12.23 -13.07 8.33
C VAL A 48 10.79 -12.87 7.93
N ASP A 49 10.56 -11.99 6.97
CA ASP A 49 9.22 -11.76 6.46
C ASP A 49 8.77 -12.98 5.65
N ASP A 50 7.60 -13.48 5.98
CA ASP A 50 6.99 -14.61 5.29
C ASP A 50 6.40 -14.11 3.95
N TRP A 51 7.20 -14.29 2.89
CA TRP A 51 6.81 -13.94 1.51
C TRP A 51 5.60 -14.72 0.99
N GLY A 52 5.22 -15.81 1.66
CA GLY A 52 4.10 -16.66 1.27
C GLY A 52 2.73 -16.13 1.67
N SER A 53 2.65 -15.10 2.49
CA SER A 53 1.41 -14.65 3.11
C SER A 53 0.86 -13.31 2.61
N VAL A 54 1.34 -12.79 1.48
CA VAL A 54 0.86 -11.52 0.93
C VAL A 54 -0.63 -11.62 0.60
N LYS A 55 -1.44 -10.87 1.33
CA LYS A 55 -2.90 -10.84 1.16
C LYS A 55 -3.31 -9.89 0.05
N TYR A 56 -4.42 -10.23 -0.61
CA TYR A 56 -5.02 -9.32 -1.58
C TYR A 56 -5.34 -7.96 -0.94
N ILE A 57 -5.00 -6.90 -1.67
CA ILE A 57 -5.33 -5.53 -1.29
C ILE A 57 -6.84 -5.34 -1.45
N THR A 58 -7.49 -4.84 -0.41
CA THR A 58 -8.90 -4.48 -0.43
C THR A 58 -9.07 -3.01 -0.07
N ILE A 59 -10.12 -2.37 -0.56
CA ILE A 59 -10.43 -0.96 -0.23
C ILE A 59 -10.48 -0.75 1.28
N LEU A 60 -11.06 -1.69 2.01
CA LEU A 60 -11.16 -1.61 3.46
C LEU A 60 -9.78 -1.63 4.15
N SER A 61 -8.85 -2.47 3.65
CA SER A 61 -7.48 -2.54 4.17
C SER A 61 -6.70 -1.25 3.86
N LEU A 62 -6.87 -0.71 2.65
CA LEU A 62 -6.30 0.58 2.24
C LEU A 62 -6.78 1.72 3.12
N LEU A 63 -8.09 1.86 3.32
CA LEU A 63 -8.66 2.90 4.17
C LEU A 63 -8.18 2.78 5.61
N LYS A 64 -8.18 1.56 6.16
CA LYS A 64 -7.69 1.31 7.53
C LYS A 64 -6.25 1.76 7.69
N GLN A 65 -5.38 1.43 6.73
CA GLN A 65 -3.97 1.79 6.77
C GLN A 65 -3.75 3.27 6.49
N PHE A 66 -4.53 3.89 5.59
CA PHE A 66 -4.50 5.31 5.31
C PHE A 66 -4.75 6.15 6.57
N PHE A 67 -5.74 5.79 7.37
CA PHE A 67 -6.05 6.50 8.61
C PHE A 67 -5.08 6.16 9.75
N LYS A 68 -4.50 4.95 9.75
CA LYS A 68 -3.55 4.55 10.80
C LYS A 68 -2.19 5.21 10.63
N ASN A 69 -1.72 5.36 9.40
CA ASN A 69 -0.48 6.03 8.98
C ASN A 69 0.74 5.78 9.91
N ASP A 70 0.94 4.52 10.30
CA ASP A 70 1.99 4.10 11.23
C ASP A 70 3.23 3.50 10.53
N ILE A 71 3.28 3.57 9.20
CA ILE A 71 4.40 3.06 8.42
C ILE A 71 5.55 4.05 8.47
N LYS A 72 6.72 3.56 8.89
CA LYS A 72 7.96 4.35 8.90
C LYS A 72 8.69 4.15 7.59
N TYR A 73 8.87 5.22 6.83
CA TYR A 73 9.62 5.24 5.60
C TYR A 73 11.01 5.85 5.81
N GLN A 74 12.03 5.27 5.18
CA GLN A 74 13.42 5.77 5.24
C GLN A 74 13.80 6.61 4.03
N GLY A 75 13.10 6.46 2.93
CA GLY A 75 13.43 7.18 1.69
C GLY A 75 12.41 6.95 0.60
N VAL A 76 12.73 7.45 -0.59
CA VAL A 76 11.91 7.31 -1.79
C VAL A 76 12.81 6.89 -2.95
N VAL A 77 12.39 5.90 -3.73
CA VAL A 77 12.95 5.61 -5.05
C VAL A 77 12.25 6.45 -6.09
N VAL A 78 12.98 7.26 -6.81
CA VAL A 78 12.46 8.08 -7.90
C VAL A 78 12.84 7.44 -9.23
N ILE A 79 11.85 7.18 -10.08
CA ILE A 79 12.04 6.68 -11.44
C ILE A 79 11.57 7.79 -12.41
N PRO A 80 12.48 8.70 -12.83
CA PRO A 80 12.08 9.90 -13.59
C PRO A 80 11.43 9.58 -14.94
N SER A 81 11.86 8.51 -15.60
CA SER A 81 11.31 8.05 -16.88
C SER A 81 9.84 7.67 -16.80
N LEU A 82 9.40 7.18 -15.64
CA LEU A 82 8.01 6.79 -15.37
C LEU A 82 7.23 7.83 -14.58
N LYS A 83 7.89 8.93 -14.16
CA LYS A 83 7.34 9.93 -13.24
C LYS A 83 6.78 9.27 -11.97
N MET A 84 7.49 8.26 -11.46
CA MET A 84 7.06 7.45 -10.33
C MET A 84 7.96 7.69 -9.12
N GLU A 85 7.35 7.81 -7.95
CA GLU A 85 8.01 7.91 -6.65
C GLU A 85 7.48 6.80 -5.76
N ILE A 86 8.36 5.93 -5.29
CA ILE A 86 8.01 4.77 -4.47
C ILE A 86 8.64 4.95 -3.08
N PRO A 87 7.86 5.16 -2.02
CA PRO A 87 8.39 5.25 -0.68
C PRO A 87 8.91 3.88 -0.21
N ILE A 88 10.06 3.90 0.48
CA ILE A 88 10.73 2.70 1.00
C ILE A 88 10.59 2.66 2.51
N ALA A 89 9.93 1.61 3.02
CA ALA A 89 9.80 1.35 4.44
C ALA A 89 10.94 0.49 5.00
N GLU A 90 11.16 0.57 6.31
CA GLU A 90 12.18 -0.20 7.03
C GLU A 90 11.94 -1.71 7.03
N ASN A 91 10.70 -2.12 6.90
CA ASN A 91 10.27 -3.51 6.99
C ASN A 91 9.37 -3.87 5.82
N THR A 92 9.07 -5.14 5.72
CA THR A 92 8.14 -5.69 4.76
C THR A 92 6.93 -6.25 5.50
N ASN A 93 5.75 -5.79 5.16
CA ASN A 93 4.47 -6.33 5.61
C ASN A 93 3.35 -5.91 4.65
N ASP A 94 2.17 -6.49 4.82
CA ASP A 94 1.01 -6.20 3.96
C ASP A 94 0.68 -4.70 3.89
N ALA A 95 0.84 -3.97 4.99
CA ALA A 95 0.56 -2.53 5.04
C ALA A 95 1.56 -1.72 4.21
N VAL A 96 2.84 -2.07 4.26
CA VAL A 96 3.91 -1.44 3.46
C VAL A 96 3.67 -1.64 1.98
N TYR A 97 3.34 -2.88 1.58
CA TYR A 97 3.13 -3.22 0.18
C TYR A 97 1.90 -2.56 -0.45
N GLN A 98 0.99 -2.02 0.35
CA GLN A 98 -0.17 -1.27 -0.15
C GLN A 98 0.22 0.13 -0.66
N PHE A 99 1.28 0.76 -0.11
CA PHE A 99 1.62 2.14 -0.39
C PHE A 99 3.07 2.36 -0.85
N GLY A 100 3.89 1.32 -0.91
CA GLY A 100 5.28 1.46 -1.26
C GLY A 100 6.04 0.16 -1.35
N ALA A 101 7.35 0.24 -1.10
CA ALA A 101 8.25 -0.90 -1.07
C ALA A 101 8.83 -1.09 0.33
N GLY A 102 9.10 -2.33 0.70
CA GLY A 102 9.75 -2.66 1.97
C GLY A 102 11.18 -3.15 1.77
N MET A 103 12.08 -2.81 2.69
CA MET A 103 13.45 -3.36 2.70
C MET A 103 13.43 -4.80 3.19
N LEU A 104 14.04 -5.69 2.39
CA LEU A 104 14.20 -7.10 2.73
C LEU A 104 15.25 -7.33 3.81
N ILE A 105 16.23 -6.48 3.84
CA ILE A 105 17.29 -6.48 4.85
C ILE A 105 17.26 -5.13 5.50
N LYS A 106 16.97 -5.08 6.80
CA LYS A 106 17.03 -3.84 7.56
C LYS A 106 18.45 -3.29 7.54
N LYS A 107 18.65 -2.26 6.79
CA LYS A 107 19.90 -1.55 6.67
C LYS A 107 19.63 -0.07 6.48
N ARG A 108 20.46 0.76 7.07
CA ARG A 108 20.39 2.20 6.80
C ARG A 108 20.73 2.47 5.34
N ILE A 109 19.96 3.34 4.71
CA ILE A 109 20.26 3.81 3.34
C ILE A 109 21.48 4.71 3.41
N GLU A 110 22.62 4.21 2.95
CA GLU A 110 23.89 4.93 2.88
C GLU A 110 24.38 4.97 1.44
N SER A 111 25.18 5.98 1.10
CA SER A 111 25.61 6.26 -0.29
C SER A 111 26.34 5.12 -1.01
N ASN A 112 26.89 4.15 -0.28
CA ASN A 112 27.66 3.03 -0.85
C ASN A 112 27.10 1.65 -0.46
N SER A 113 25.82 1.56 -0.12
CA SER A 113 25.21 0.28 0.27
C SER A 113 24.28 -0.25 -0.80
N ASN A 114 24.34 -1.57 -1.04
CA ASN A 114 23.32 -2.24 -1.82
C ASN A 114 22.05 -2.42 -0.97
N ILE A 115 20.91 -2.00 -1.50
CA ILE A 115 19.61 -2.10 -0.85
C ILE A 115 18.76 -3.04 -1.69
N ILE A 116 18.18 -4.04 -1.04
CA ILE A 116 17.22 -4.95 -1.67
C ILE A 116 15.83 -4.58 -1.16
N VAL A 117 14.96 -4.19 -2.07
CA VAL A 117 13.57 -3.82 -1.77
C VAL A 117 12.60 -4.76 -2.46
N GLY A 118 11.51 -5.09 -1.80
CA GLY A 118 10.37 -5.78 -2.37
C GLY A 118 9.19 -4.84 -2.48
N ALA A 119 8.44 -4.96 -3.55
CA ALA A 119 7.19 -4.25 -3.75
C ALA A 119 6.13 -5.24 -4.25
N HIS A 120 4.87 -4.92 -3.99
CA HIS A 120 3.75 -5.66 -4.55
C HIS A 120 3.32 -5.03 -5.88
N ASN A 121 2.98 -5.92 -6.82
CA ASN A 121 2.50 -5.52 -8.15
C ASN A 121 0.98 -5.55 -8.17
#